data_07373709c81cea8cf9ba219f7b20a6c2
#
_entry.id   07373709c81cea8cf9ba219f7b20a6c2
#
_cell.length_a   1.000
_cell.length_b   1.000
_cell.length_c   1.000
_cell.angle_alpha   90.00
_cell.angle_beta   90.00
_cell.angle_gamma   90.00
#
_symmetry.space_group_name_H-M   'P 1'
#
loop_
_entity.id
_entity.type
_entity.pdbx_description
1 polymer ?
#
loop_
_entity_poly.entity_id
_entity_poly.type
_entity_poly.pdbx_seq_one_letter_code
_entity_poly.pdbx_strand_id
1 'polypeptide(L)'
;MDEHPTFLDDVQEYMHWHYRLNHASHVVMTKLANKKMLPQRITQILKKMEKQRAKPPMCNDCYCAKASRTPWRGKPSKDDTKKIDRNLKPGDVVSIDQLESSVPGLLGQMTGIPTTQRIRGSSVYVDHASDLSYIYHHTSLSSEETVKGKEAFESYARAHGVTIKHYHADNGRFKDNAFLKSIQENHQTISFSGVGAHHQNGIAEKRIKGGRPHCYSMPKGDGQMPLTAIYGHKQ
;
A
#
# COMPACT_ATOMS: atom_id res chain seq x y z
N MET A 1 13.58 20.03 -24.33
CA MET A 1 14.00 20.94 -23.25
C MET A 1 12.82 21.07 -22.34
N ASP A 2 12.85 20.39 -21.20
CA ASP A 2 11.78 20.51 -20.22
C ASP A 2 11.91 21.89 -19.54
N GLU A 3 11.01 22.80 -19.88
CA GLU A 3 10.91 24.08 -19.20
C GLU A 3 10.55 23.80 -17.74
N HIS A 4 11.52 24.00 -16.85
CA HIS A 4 11.25 23.96 -15.42
C HIS A 4 10.31 25.11 -15.06
N PRO A 5 9.16 24.82 -14.43
CA PRO A 5 8.24 25.86 -14.01
C PRO A 5 8.95 26.86 -13.08
N THR A 6 8.84 28.14 -13.39
CA THR A 6 9.33 29.22 -12.52
C THR A 6 8.38 29.38 -11.36
N PHE A 7 8.81 29.02 -10.15
CA PHE A 7 8.04 29.20 -8.93
C PHE A 7 8.32 30.58 -8.32
N LEU A 8 7.24 31.26 -7.92
CA LEU A 8 7.33 32.62 -7.39
C LEU A 8 7.77 32.63 -5.93
N ASP A 9 7.54 31.54 -5.15
CA ASP A 9 7.90 31.46 -3.76
C ASP A 9 8.33 30.05 -3.31
N ASP A 10 8.91 30.00 -2.10
CA ASP A 10 9.39 28.75 -1.48
C ASP A 10 8.26 27.75 -1.20
N VAL A 11 7.04 28.22 -0.94
CA VAL A 11 5.88 27.39 -0.62
C VAL A 11 5.38 26.69 -1.87
N GLN A 12 5.30 27.39 -3.01
CA GLN A 12 4.91 26.81 -4.29
C GLN A 12 5.89 25.73 -4.73
N GLU A 13 7.20 25.99 -4.63
CA GLU A 13 8.21 25.00 -4.95
C GLU A 13 8.11 23.76 -4.02
N TYR A 14 7.93 23.97 -2.71
CA TYR A 14 7.75 22.88 -1.77
C TYR A 14 6.53 22.03 -2.12
N MET A 15 5.38 22.66 -2.40
CA MET A 15 4.14 21.97 -2.74
C MET A 15 4.24 21.24 -4.08
N HIS A 16 4.91 21.83 -5.06
CA HIS A 16 5.18 21.18 -6.34
C HIS A 16 5.92 19.85 -6.13
N TRP A 17 7.00 19.85 -5.36
CA TRP A 17 7.75 18.62 -5.09
C TRP A 17 6.99 17.65 -4.21
N HIS A 18 6.18 18.14 -3.27
CA HIS A 18 5.28 17.32 -2.48
C HIS A 18 4.30 16.54 -3.38
N TYR A 19 3.67 17.21 -4.34
CA TYR A 19 2.77 16.58 -5.31
C TYR A 19 3.52 15.64 -6.28
N ARG A 20 4.61 16.10 -6.84
CA ARG A 20 5.42 15.31 -7.80
C ARG A 20 5.95 14.01 -7.20
N LEU A 21 6.25 14.00 -5.91
CA LEU A 21 6.67 12.83 -5.14
C LEU A 21 5.49 12.07 -4.51
N ASN A 22 4.31 12.17 -5.11
CA ASN A 22 3.10 11.51 -4.64
C ASN A 22 2.80 11.81 -3.17
N HIS A 23 2.74 13.09 -2.84
CA HIS A 23 2.47 13.61 -1.49
C HIS A 23 3.46 13.12 -0.41
N ALA A 24 4.73 12.99 -0.78
CA ALA A 24 5.78 12.58 0.15
C ALA A 24 5.83 13.51 1.38
N SER A 25 5.99 12.93 2.56
CA SER A 25 6.08 13.73 3.79
C SER A 25 7.36 14.56 3.82
N HIS A 26 7.37 15.65 4.61
CA HIS A 26 8.55 16.49 4.81
C HIS A 26 9.80 15.67 5.18
N VAL A 27 9.64 14.69 6.06
CA VAL A 27 10.75 13.80 6.48
C VAL A 27 11.31 12.99 5.30
N VAL A 28 10.44 12.49 4.42
CA VAL A 28 10.88 11.74 3.22
C VAL A 28 11.60 12.68 2.25
N MET A 29 11.05 13.86 1.99
CA MET A 29 11.66 14.85 1.11
C MET A 29 13.04 15.27 1.62
N THR A 30 13.21 15.49 2.92
CA THR A 30 14.49 15.81 3.56
C THR A 30 15.50 14.67 3.40
N LYS A 31 15.06 13.41 3.57
CA LYS A 31 15.92 12.24 3.32
C LYS A 31 16.40 12.15 1.87
N LEU A 32 15.51 12.42 0.90
CA LEU A 32 15.86 12.44 -0.52
C LEU A 32 16.82 13.59 -0.85
N ALA A 33 16.60 14.76 -0.27
CA ALA A 33 17.51 15.91 -0.41
C ALA A 33 18.92 15.61 0.12
N ASN A 34 19.01 14.99 1.29
CA ASN A 34 20.30 14.59 1.89
C ASN A 34 21.03 13.53 1.05
N LYS A 35 20.30 12.69 0.32
CA LYS A 35 20.86 11.74 -0.65
C LYS A 35 21.16 12.37 -2.02
N LYS A 36 21.04 13.69 -2.17
CA LYS A 36 21.23 14.42 -3.43
C LYS A 36 20.31 13.96 -4.58
N MET A 37 19.14 13.42 -4.25
CA MET A 37 18.14 12.95 -5.22
C MET A 37 17.14 14.04 -5.64
N LEU A 38 17.21 15.22 -5.05
CA LEU A 38 16.37 16.37 -5.38
C LEU A 38 17.21 17.55 -5.91
N PRO A 39 16.61 18.42 -6.74
CA PRO A 39 17.27 19.62 -7.22
C PRO A 39 17.76 20.53 -6.09
N GLN A 40 18.77 21.33 -6.40
CA GLN A 40 19.43 22.19 -5.40
C GLN A 40 18.45 23.20 -4.76
N ARG A 41 17.54 23.77 -5.54
CA ARG A 41 16.58 24.78 -5.04
C ARG A 41 15.69 24.22 -3.93
N ILE A 42 14.98 23.11 -4.16
CA ILE A 42 14.15 22.49 -3.11
C ILE A 42 14.99 22.01 -1.93
N THR A 43 16.21 21.53 -2.15
CA THR A 43 17.12 21.14 -1.08
C THR A 43 17.48 22.32 -0.18
N GLN A 44 17.70 23.52 -0.74
CA GLN A 44 17.94 24.75 0.03
C GLN A 44 16.72 25.16 0.85
N ILE A 45 15.50 25.05 0.25
CA ILE A 45 14.24 25.35 0.94
C ILE A 45 14.07 24.43 2.15
N LEU A 46 14.25 23.12 1.98
CA LEU A 46 14.13 22.15 3.06
C LEU A 46 15.13 22.44 4.21
N LYS A 47 16.37 22.74 3.90
CA LYS A 47 17.39 23.13 4.89
C LYS A 47 17.05 24.44 5.61
N LYS A 48 16.51 25.43 4.88
CA LYS A 48 16.03 26.70 5.46
C LYS A 48 14.90 26.46 6.45
N MET A 49 13.93 25.62 6.07
CA MET A 49 12.81 25.24 6.93
C MET A 49 13.27 24.51 8.19
N GLU A 50 14.20 23.57 8.07
CA GLU A 50 14.76 22.85 9.20
C GLU A 50 15.50 23.80 10.17
N LYS A 51 16.34 24.68 9.65
CA LYS A 51 17.05 25.70 10.47
C LYS A 51 16.06 26.63 11.21
N GLN A 52 14.98 27.03 10.57
CA GLN A 52 13.97 27.91 11.15
C GLN A 52 12.93 27.17 12.00
N ARG A 53 13.00 25.84 12.07
CA ARG A 53 11.96 24.98 12.68
C ARG A 53 10.55 25.29 12.14
N ALA A 54 10.49 25.69 10.87
CA ALA A 54 9.24 26.06 10.21
C ALA A 54 8.37 24.80 9.98
N LYS A 55 7.06 24.94 10.21
CA LYS A 55 6.11 23.88 9.89
C LYS A 55 5.97 23.78 8.37
N PRO A 56 5.93 22.56 7.81
CA PRO A 56 5.70 22.39 6.39
C PRO A 56 4.30 22.91 5.99
N PRO A 57 4.15 23.41 4.77
CA PRO A 57 2.85 23.82 4.24
C PRO A 57 1.83 22.70 4.33
N MET A 58 0.60 23.02 4.64
CA MET A 58 -0.49 22.05 4.76
C MET A 58 -1.04 21.72 3.38
N CYS A 59 -1.10 20.44 3.08
CA CYS A 59 -1.77 19.92 1.89
C CYS A 59 -3.18 19.45 2.28
N ASN A 60 -4.21 20.02 1.66
CA ASN A 60 -5.60 19.65 1.93
C ASN A 60 -5.89 18.19 1.59
N ASP A 61 -5.35 17.68 0.49
CA ASP A 61 -5.52 16.28 0.08
C ASP A 61 -4.93 15.33 1.12
N CYS A 62 -3.71 15.63 1.60
CA CYS A 62 -3.08 14.85 2.67
C CYS A 62 -3.87 14.93 3.97
N TYR A 63 -4.42 16.09 4.30
CA TYR A 63 -5.25 16.26 5.49
C TYR A 63 -6.52 15.43 5.41
N CYS A 64 -7.26 15.54 4.31
CA CYS A 64 -8.48 14.75 4.08
C CYS A 64 -8.22 13.24 3.99
N ALA A 65 -7.15 12.85 3.28
CA ALA A 65 -6.81 11.44 3.10
C ALA A 65 -6.34 10.76 4.40
N LYS A 66 -5.71 11.51 5.30
CA LYS A 66 -5.26 11.02 6.62
C LYS A 66 -6.31 11.18 7.72
N ALA A 67 -7.41 11.86 7.45
CA ALA A 67 -8.49 11.98 8.41
C ALA A 67 -9.04 10.59 8.76
N SER A 68 -8.95 10.22 10.02
CA SER A 68 -9.49 8.98 10.54
C SER A 68 -10.53 9.29 11.61
N ARG A 69 -11.63 8.52 11.60
CA ARG A 69 -12.64 8.66 12.65
C ARG A 69 -12.01 8.30 14.00
N THR A 70 -12.13 9.20 14.97
CA THR A 70 -11.69 8.92 16.35
C THR A 70 -12.46 7.71 16.89
N PRO A 71 -11.79 6.73 17.49
CA PRO A 71 -12.48 5.60 18.11
C PRO A 71 -13.44 6.10 19.20
N TRP A 72 -14.67 5.59 19.19
CA TRP A 72 -15.69 5.89 20.20
C TRP A 72 -15.25 5.50 21.62
N ARG A 73 -14.41 4.45 21.74
CA ARG A 73 -13.96 3.91 23.02
C ARG A 73 -12.52 4.29 23.28
N GLY A 74 -12.22 4.57 24.56
CA GLY A 74 -10.95 5.06 25.05
C GLY A 74 -9.70 4.32 24.54
N LYS A 75 -8.54 4.80 24.95
CA LYS A 75 -7.24 4.27 24.51
C LYS A 75 -7.23 2.73 24.62
N PRO A 76 -6.83 2.01 23.57
CA PRO A 76 -6.60 0.57 23.67
C PRO A 76 -5.62 0.31 24.82
N SER A 77 -5.88 -0.73 25.62
CA SER A 77 -4.96 -1.10 26.69
C SER A 77 -3.59 -1.40 26.08
N LYS A 78 -2.51 -1.10 26.80
CA LYS A 78 -1.14 -1.39 26.32
C LYS A 78 -0.90 -2.87 26.05
N ASP A 79 -1.77 -3.75 26.57
CA ASP A 79 -1.70 -5.20 26.39
C ASP A 79 -2.25 -5.69 25.04
N ASP A 80 -3.01 -4.85 24.30
CA ASP A 80 -3.57 -5.22 22.99
C ASP A 80 -2.55 -5.14 21.84
N THR A 81 -1.35 -4.68 22.07
CA THR A 81 -0.26 -4.86 21.11
C THR A 81 0.18 -6.32 21.16
N LYS A 82 -0.52 -7.18 20.41
CA LYS A 82 -0.05 -8.56 20.16
C LYS A 82 1.40 -8.44 19.69
N LYS A 83 2.32 -8.91 20.53
CA LYS A 83 3.73 -9.02 20.17
C LYS A 83 3.78 -9.89 18.92
N ILE A 84 4.15 -9.31 17.78
CA ILE A 84 4.49 -10.09 16.60
C ILE A 84 5.56 -11.07 17.06
N ASP A 85 5.32 -12.36 16.87
CA ASP A 85 6.29 -13.38 17.22
C ASP A 85 7.58 -13.07 16.47
N ARG A 86 8.62 -12.71 17.22
CA ARG A 86 9.91 -12.28 16.65
C ARG A 86 10.68 -13.43 15.99
N ASN A 87 10.19 -14.65 16.13
CA ASN A 87 10.81 -15.86 15.57
C ASN A 87 10.22 -16.25 14.20
N LEU A 88 9.25 -15.51 13.65
CA LEU A 88 8.69 -15.78 12.35
C LEU A 88 9.74 -15.58 11.25
N LYS A 89 9.78 -16.52 10.32
CA LYS A 89 10.56 -16.42 9.08
C LYS A 89 9.65 -15.95 7.94
N PRO A 90 10.21 -15.32 6.88
CA PRO A 90 9.43 -14.97 5.70
C PRO A 90 8.67 -16.19 5.15
N GLY A 91 7.37 -16.01 4.91
CA GLY A 91 6.48 -17.07 4.44
C GLY A 91 5.79 -17.89 5.52
N ASP A 92 6.17 -17.78 6.80
CA ASP A 92 5.53 -18.55 7.87
C ASP A 92 4.06 -18.12 8.06
N VAL A 93 3.77 -16.82 8.05
CA VAL A 93 2.41 -16.27 8.18
C VAL A 93 2.21 -15.09 7.25
N VAL A 94 1.19 -15.15 6.41
CA VAL A 94 0.79 -14.08 5.49
C VAL A 94 -0.66 -13.69 5.76
N SER A 95 -0.89 -12.43 6.10
CA SER A 95 -2.25 -11.87 6.12
C SER A 95 -2.71 -11.51 4.73
N ILE A 96 -3.95 -11.88 4.41
CA ILE A 96 -4.60 -11.51 3.14
C ILE A 96 -5.89 -10.76 3.40
N ASP A 97 -6.14 -9.77 2.55
CA ASP A 97 -7.37 -8.98 2.57
C ASP A 97 -7.74 -8.54 1.16
N GLN A 98 -9.02 -8.25 0.91
CA GLN A 98 -9.51 -7.87 -0.39
C GLN A 98 -10.04 -6.44 -0.38
N LEU A 99 -9.64 -5.70 -1.40
CA LEU A 99 -10.13 -4.36 -1.68
C LEU A 99 -11.04 -4.42 -2.91
N GLU A 100 -12.26 -3.94 -2.78
CA GLU A 100 -13.18 -3.73 -3.90
C GLU A 100 -13.24 -2.25 -4.25
N SER A 101 -13.30 -1.95 -5.53
CA SER A 101 -13.48 -0.59 -6.02
C SER A 101 -14.89 -0.39 -6.56
N SER A 102 -15.58 0.64 -6.08
CA SER A 102 -16.88 1.04 -6.61
C SER A 102 -16.78 1.62 -8.02
N VAL A 103 -15.61 2.14 -8.38
CA VAL A 103 -15.33 2.68 -9.72
C VAL A 103 -14.24 1.81 -10.35
N PRO A 104 -14.51 1.19 -11.53
CA PRO A 104 -13.52 0.38 -12.21
C PRO A 104 -12.29 1.19 -12.61
N GLY A 105 -11.10 0.69 -12.24
CA GLY A 105 -9.82 1.31 -12.56
C GLY A 105 -9.31 0.94 -13.95
N LEU A 106 -8.42 1.74 -14.51
CA LEU A 106 -7.72 1.44 -15.75
C LEU A 106 -6.59 0.43 -15.49
N LEU A 107 -6.37 -0.48 -16.45
CA LEU A 107 -5.18 -1.32 -16.50
C LEU A 107 -4.02 -0.52 -17.09
N GLY A 108 -2.84 -0.62 -16.46
CA GLY A 108 -1.60 -0.10 -17.05
C GLY A 108 -1.30 -0.83 -18.36
N GLN A 109 -1.01 -0.07 -19.42
CA GLN A 109 -0.73 -0.63 -20.74
C GLN A 109 0.70 -0.33 -21.12
N MET A 110 1.45 -1.38 -21.45
CA MET A 110 2.84 -1.26 -21.89
C MET A 110 2.99 -1.18 -23.41
N THR A 111 1.98 -1.63 -24.16
CA THR A 111 2.07 -1.80 -25.64
C THR A 111 1.27 -0.76 -26.42
N GLY A 112 0.61 0.18 -25.74
CA GLY A 112 -0.24 1.19 -26.42
C GLY A 112 -1.54 0.63 -27.03
N ILE A 113 -1.83 -0.66 -26.92
CA ILE A 113 -3.06 -1.27 -27.43
C ILE A 113 -4.17 -1.05 -26.40
N PRO A 114 -5.25 -0.33 -26.75
CA PRO A 114 -6.35 -0.10 -25.83
C PRO A 114 -7.01 -1.40 -25.38
N THR A 115 -7.26 -1.55 -24.07
CA THR A 115 -8.03 -2.67 -23.53
C THR A 115 -9.33 -2.18 -22.90
N THR A 116 -10.39 -2.96 -23.05
CA THR A 116 -11.68 -2.74 -22.40
C THR A 116 -11.71 -3.27 -20.97
N GLN A 117 -10.73 -4.08 -20.60
CA GLN A 117 -10.64 -4.63 -19.24
C GLN A 117 -10.43 -3.51 -18.22
N ARG A 118 -10.99 -3.69 -17.03
CA ARG A 118 -10.90 -2.74 -15.93
C ARG A 118 -10.58 -3.47 -14.63
N ILE A 119 -9.81 -2.81 -13.76
CA ILE A 119 -9.56 -3.31 -12.41
C ILE A 119 -10.81 -3.09 -11.58
N ARG A 120 -11.35 -4.16 -10.99
CA ARG A 120 -12.53 -4.12 -10.11
C ARG A 120 -12.20 -4.27 -8.64
N GLY A 121 -11.02 -4.79 -8.34
CA GLY A 121 -10.57 -4.99 -6.98
C GLY A 121 -9.11 -5.40 -6.93
N SER A 122 -8.63 -5.70 -5.73
CA SER A 122 -7.26 -6.16 -5.52
C SER A 122 -7.20 -7.05 -4.28
N SER A 123 -6.35 -8.07 -4.31
CA SER A 123 -5.95 -8.79 -3.10
C SER A 123 -4.60 -8.25 -2.60
N VAL A 124 -4.52 -8.02 -1.30
CA VAL A 124 -3.30 -7.55 -0.62
C VAL A 124 -2.79 -8.67 0.25
N TYR A 125 -1.56 -9.06 0.04
CA TYR A 125 -0.82 -10.08 0.80
C TYR A 125 0.25 -9.39 1.61
N VAL A 126 0.30 -9.64 2.92
CA VAL A 126 1.29 -9.02 3.82
C VAL A 126 1.98 -10.10 4.63
N ASP A 127 3.26 -10.30 4.39
CA ASP A 127 4.08 -11.21 5.18
C ASP A 127 4.42 -10.62 6.54
N HIS A 128 4.19 -11.39 7.62
CA HIS A 128 4.35 -10.89 8.99
C HIS A 128 5.82 -10.73 9.38
N ALA A 129 6.71 -11.52 8.81
CA ALA A 129 8.12 -11.50 9.17
C ALA A 129 8.90 -10.38 8.46
N SER A 130 8.72 -10.26 7.15
CA SER A 130 9.45 -9.29 6.32
C SER A 130 8.73 -7.95 6.16
N ASP A 131 7.45 -7.85 6.53
CA ASP A 131 6.56 -6.70 6.26
C ASP A 131 6.39 -6.43 4.73
N LEU A 132 6.76 -7.41 3.90
CA LEU A 132 6.55 -7.36 2.46
C LEU A 132 5.05 -7.28 2.17
N SER A 133 4.68 -6.38 1.28
CA SER A 133 3.31 -6.26 0.79
C SER A 133 3.28 -6.51 -0.71
N TYR A 134 2.46 -7.46 -1.14
CA TYR A 134 2.22 -7.78 -2.53
C TYR A 134 0.76 -7.47 -2.87
N ILE A 135 0.51 -6.83 -4.00
CA ILE A 135 -0.83 -6.47 -4.45
C ILE A 135 -1.08 -7.11 -5.80
N TYR A 136 -2.16 -7.87 -5.90
CA TYR A 136 -2.65 -8.42 -7.15
C TYR A 136 -3.97 -7.75 -7.53
N HIS A 137 -4.02 -7.16 -8.73
CA HIS A 137 -5.20 -6.48 -9.24
C HIS A 137 -6.12 -7.46 -9.97
N HIS A 138 -7.39 -7.43 -9.61
CA HIS A 138 -8.43 -8.28 -10.19
C HIS A 138 -9.23 -7.55 -11.25
N THR A 139 -9.43 -8.18 -12.40
CA THR A 139 -10.35 -7.71 -13.45
C THR A 139 -11.77 -8.20 -13.24
N SER A 140 -11.93 -9.30 -12.49
CA SER A 140 -13.21 -9.79 -12.01
C SER A 140 -13.13 -10.14 -10.52
N LEU A 141 -14.28 -10.22 -9.86
CA LEU A 141 -14.36 -10.61 -8.45
C LEU A 141 -14.72 -12.11 -8.31
N SER A 142 -14.31 -12.95 -9.25
CA SER A 142 -14.53 -14.39 -9.21
C SER A 142 -13.55 -15.11 -8.29
N SER A 143 -13.94 -16.30 -7.83
CA SER A 143 -13.08 -17.17 -7.02
C SER A 143 -11.83 -17.60 -7.77
N GLU A 144 -11.94 -17.85 -9.07
CA GLU A 144 -10.80 -18.20 -9.93
C GLU A 144 -9.75 -17.08 -9.95
N GLU A 145 -10.21 -15.83 -10.02
CA GLU A 145 -9.31 -14.67 -10.04
C GLU A 145 -8.62 -14.49 -8.68
N THR A 146 -9.29 -14.87 -7.59
CA THR A 146 -8.69 -14.89 -6.24
C THR A 146 -7.58 -15.94 -6.15
N VAL A 147 -7.80 -17.13 -6.73
CA VAL A 147 -6.78 -18.19 -6.81
C VAL A 147 -5.60 -17.76 -7.66
N LYS A 148 -5.81 -17.14 -8.83
CA LYS A 148 -4.72 -16.57 -9.64
C LYS A 148 -3.88 -15.56 -8.88
N GLY A 149 -4.51 -14.71 -8.06
CA GLY A 149 -3.81 -13.77 -7.20
C GLY A 149 -2.90 -14.46 -6.20
N LYS A 150 -3.37 -15.56 -5.58
CA LYS A 150 -2.58 -16.41 -4.69
C LYS A 150 -1.37 -17.02 -5.42
N GLU A 151 -1.62 -17.62 -6.58
CA GLU A 151 -0.56 -18.26 -7.40
C GLU A 151 0.51 -17.26 -7.85
N ALA A 152 0.10 -16.06 -8.25
CA ALA A 152 1.01 -14.99 -8.64
C ALA A 152 1.89 -14.54 -7.46
N PHE A 153 1.30 -14.38 -6.26
CA PHE A 153 2.03 -14.05 -5.05
C PHE A 153 3.02 -15.17 -4.66
N GLU A 154 2.61 -16.42 -4.70
CA GLU A 154 3.46 -17.56 -4.37
C GLU A 154 4.59 -17.74 -5.38
N SER A 155 4.32 -17.52 -6.66
CA SER A 155 5.35 -17.52 -7.70
C SER A 155 6.40 -16.44 -7.43
N TYR A 156 5.95 -15.23 -7.06
CA TYR A 156 6.85 -14.16 -6.65
C TYR A 156 7.67 -14.54 -5.42
N ALA A 157 7.05 -15.07 -4.37
CA ALA A 157 7.73 -15.50 -3.15
C ALA A 157 8.78 -16.59 -3.43
N ARG A 158 8.43 -17.60 -4.24
CA ARG A 158 9.33 -18.69 -4.65
C ARG A 158 10.54 -18.20 -5.43
N ALA A 159 10.37 -17.21 -6.30
CA ALA A 159 11.49 -16.59 -7.01
C ALA A 159 12.52 -15.94 -6.07
N HIS A 160 12.11 -15.62 -4.84
CA HIS A 160 12.97 -15.07 -3.78
C HIS A 160 13.34 -16.11 -2.71
N GLY A 161 13.12 -17.40 -2.98
CA GLY A 161 13.46 -18.50 -2.07
C GLY A 161 12.52 -18.64 -0.86
N VAL A 162 11.34 -18.03 -0.91
CA VAL A 162 10.36 -18.07 0.17
C VAL A 162 9.19 -18.98 -0.17
N THR A 163 8.85 -19.91 0.74
CA THR A 163 7.67 -20.78 0.62
C THR A 163 6.62 -20.36 1.64
N ILE A 164 5.39 -20.14 1.16
CA ILE A 164 4.28 -19.72 2.01
C ILE A 164 3.65 -20.93 2.70
N LYS A 165 3.52 -20.88 4.04
CA LYS A 165 3.02 -21.99 4.86
C LYS A 165 1.61 -21.74 5.40
N HIS A 166 1.32 -20.52 5.83
CA HIS A 166 0.06 -20.18 6.49
C HIS A 166 -0.50 -18.86 6.00
N TYR A 167 -1.80 -18.85 5.74
CA TYR A 167 -2.57 -17.65 5.44
C TYR A 167 -3.48 -17.28 6.61
N HIS A 168 -3.63 -15.99 6.85
CA HIS A 168 -4.64 -15.42 7.75
C HIS A 168 -5.55 -14.48 6.97
N ALA A 169 -6.85 -14.77 6.95
CA ALA A 169 -7.82 -14.04 6.15
C ALA A 169 -9.03 -13.58 6.98
N ASP A 170 -9.83 -12.69 6.43
CA ASP A 170 -11.17 -12.48 6.94
C ASP A 170 -12.15 -13.60 6.49
N ASN A 171 -13.36 -13.60 7.06
CA ASN A 171 -14.40 -14.60 6.75
C ASN A 171 -15.12 -14.36 5.41
N GLY A 172 -14.58 -13.52 4.52
CA GLY A 172 -15.18 -13.16 3.25
C GLY A 172 -14.90 -14.17 2.13
N ARG A 173 -14.42 -13.67 0.99
CA ARG A 173 -14.22 -14.44 -0.25
C ARG A 173 -13.17 -15.55 -0.16
N PHE A 174 -12.26 -15.48 0.81
CA PHE A 174 -11.22 -16.50 1.00
C PHE A 174 -11.76 -17.81 1.60
N LYS A 175 -13.03 -17.87 1.98
CA LYS A 175 -13.74 -19.10 2.35
C LYS A 175 -14.30 -19.89 1.18
N ASP A 176 -14.13 -19.41 -0.03
CA ASP A 176 -14.59 -20.09 -1.23
C ASP A 176 -13.90 -21.45 -1.42
N ASN A 177 -14.67 -22.45 -1.88
CA ASN A 177 -14.19 -23.81 -2.05
C ASN A 177 -12.97 -23.90 -3.00
N ALA A 178 -12.93 -23.08 -4.05
CA ALA A 178 -11.81 -23.07 -5.00
C ALA A 178 -10.51 -22.61 -4.31
N PHE A 179 -10.61 -21.58 -3.46
CA PHE A 179 -9.46 -21.08 -2.71
C PHE A 179 -8.98 -22.09 -1.65
N LEU A 180 -9.91 -22.68 -0.90
CA LEU A 180 -9.59 -23.70 0.11
C LEU A 180 -8.97 -24.97 -0.53
N LYS A 181 -9.45 -25.38 -1.68
CA LYS A 181 -8.88 -26.48 -2.45
C LYS A 181 -7.43 -26.17 -2.86
N SER A 182 -7.16 -24.96 -3.37
CA SER A 182 -5.82 -24.53 -3.71
C SER A 182 -4.88 -24.47 -2.49
N ILE A 183 -5.37 -24.15 -1.29
CA ILE A 183 -4.62 -24.22 -0.03
C ILE A 183 -4.24 -25.67 0.29
N GLN A 184 -5.19 -26.61 0.17
CA GLN A 184 -4.96 -28.02 0.45
C GLN A 184 -3.98 -28.66 -0.53
N GLU A 185 -4.11 -28.38 -1.82
CA GLU A 185 -3.23 -28.89 -2.88
C GLU A 185 -1.77 -28.45 -2.70
N ASN A 186 -1.56 -27.27 -2.13
CA ASN A 186 -0.22 -26.74 -1.83
C ASN A 186 0.27 -27.08 -0.41
N HIS A 187 -0.41 -27.96 0.32
CA HIS A 187 -0.07 -28.35 1.71
C HIS A 187 0.09 -27.17 2.67
N GLN A 188 -0.76 -26.14 2.50
CA GLN A 188 -0.76 -24.93 3.29
C GLN A 188 -1.88 -24.97 4.32
N THR A 189 -1.85 -24.05 5.27
CA THR A 189 -2.92 -23.87 6.24
C THR A 189 -3.53 -22.47 6.13
N ILE A 190 -4.78 -22.33 6.57
CA ILE A 190 -5.47 -21.04 6.61
C ILE A 190 -6.20 -20.89 7.93
N SER A 191 -6.17 -19.69 8.48
CA SER A 191 -6.98 -19.28 9.62
C SER A 191 -7.84 -18.09 9.25
N PHE A 192 -9.00 -17.97 9.89
CA PHE A 192 -9.92 -16.88 9.66
C PHE A 192 -10.11 -16.03 10.90
N SER A 193 -10.29 -14.73 10.73
CA SER A 193 -10.72 -13.83 11.79
C SER A 193 -12.07 -14.26 12.35
N GLY A 194 -12.29 -14.06 13.64
CA GLY A 194 -13.59 -14.34 14.27
C GLY A 194 -14.73 -13.51 13.66
N VAL A 195 -15.96 -14.01 13.75
CA VAL A 195 -17.14 -13.30 13.27
C VAL A 195 -17.24 -11.95 14.01
N GLY A 196 -17.32 -10.85 13.26
CA GLY A 196 -17.34 -9.48 13.82
C GLY A 196 -16.01 -8.98 14.37
N ALA A 197 -14.94 -9.78 14.29
CA ALA A 197 -13.62 -9.43 14.81
C ALA A 197 -12.65 -8.99 13.70
N HIS A 198 -13.08 -8.07 12.83
CA HIS A 198 -12.26 -7.53 11.72
C HIS A 198 -10.89 -7.03 12.18
N HIS A 199 -10.78 -6.53 13.42
CA HIS A 199 -9.50 -6.09 13.99
C HIS A 199 -8.44 -7.20 14.09
N GLN A 200 -8.83 -8.48 14.00
CA GLN A 200 -7.89 -9.60 14.00
C GLN A 200 -7.09 -9.69 12.70
N ASN A 201 -7.61 -9.18 11.56
CA ASN A 201 -6.87 -9.02 10.31
C ASN A 201 -6.21 -7.62 10.18
N GLY A 202 -5.95 -6.97 11.33
CA GLY A 202 -5.47 -5.59 11.39
C GLY A 202 -4.17 -5.30 10.64
N ILE A 203 -3.34 -6.30 10.34
CA ILE A 203 -2.09 -6.13 9.58
C ILE A 203 -2.42 -5.81 8.13
N ALA A 204 -3.23 -6.62 7.47
CA ALA A 204 -3.64 -6.38 6.08
C ALA A 204 -4.53 -5.13 5.97
N GLU A 205 -5.51 -4.96 6.88
CA GLU A 205 -6.35 -3.75 6.93
C GLU A 205 -5.52 -2.46 7.10
N LYS A 206 -4.51 -2.47 7.97
CA LYS A 206 -3.62 -1.33 8.17
C LYS A 206 -2.83 -1.02 6.90
N ARG A 207 -2.42 -2.04 6.15
CA ARG A 207 -1.72 -1.87 4.88
C ARG A 207 -2.64 -1.25 3.83
N ILE A 208 -3.87 -1.73 3.72
CA ILE A 208 -4.89 -1.15 2.83
C ILE A 208 -5.17 0.31 3.21
N LYS A 209 -5.38 0.61 4.50
CA LYS A 209 -5.60 1.99 4.97
C LYS A 209 -4.40 2.88 4.70
N GLY A 210 -3.18 2.39 4.86
CA GLY A 210 -1.95 3.12 4.56
C GLY A 210 -1.75 3.42 3.07
N GLY A 211 -2.24 2.56 2.18
CA GLY A 211 -2.22 2.77 0.73
C GLY A 211 -3.28 3.74 0.21
N ARG A 212 -4.44 3.84 0.88
CA ARG A 212 -5.56 4.71 0.46
C ARG A 212 -5.21 6.20 0.30
N PRO A 213 -4.42 6.84 1.19
CA PRO A 213 -4.02 8.22 1.02
C PRO A 213 -3.35 8.51 -0.33
N HIS A 214 -2.54 7.58 -0.81
CA HIS A 214 -1.91 7.72 -2.12
C HIS A 214 -2.89 7.61 -3.28
N CYS A 215 -3.96 6.83 -3.13
CA CYS A 215 -4.99 6.71 -4.16
C CYS A 215 -5.93 7.93 -4.20
N TYR A 216 -6.23 8.53 -3.06
CA TYR A 216 -7.12 9.71 -2.97
C TYR A 216 -6.43 11.02 -3.34
N SER A 217 -5.11 11.09 -3.21
CA SER A 217 -4.33 12.26 -3.55
C SER A 217 -4.04 12.41 -5.05
N MET A 218 -4.49 11.47 -5.87
CA MET A 218 -4.40 11.63 -7.32
C MET A 218 -5.48 12.58 -7.83
N PRO A 219 -5.14 13.53 -8.71
CA PRO A 219 -6.14 14.35 -9.39
C PRO A 219 -7.13 13.43 -10.11
N LYS A 220 -8.42 13.78 -10.07
CA LYS A 220 -9.51 13.05 -10.74
C LYS A 220 -9.48 13.17 -12.29
N GLY A 221 -8.35 13.46 -12.85
CA GLY A 221 -8.10 13.46 -14.29
C GLY A 221 -7.00 12.45 -14.57
N ASP A 222 -7.24 11.52 -15.47
CA ASP A 222 -6.25 10.62 -16.06
C ASP A 222 -5.88 9.35 -15.28
N GLY A 223 -6.84 8.65 -14.76
CA GLY A 223 -6.90 7.21 -14.44
C GLY A 223 -5.66 6.30 -14.41
N GLN A 224 -4.46 6.83 -14.35
CA GLN A 224 -3.23 6.06 -14.22
C GLN A 224 -2.83 5.94 -12.75
N MET A 225 -3.10 4.77 -12.15
CA MET A 225 -2.35 4.38 -10.97
C MET A 225 -0.90 4.14 -11.38
N PRO A 226 0.09 4.84 -10.80
CA PRO A 226 1.48 4.46 -11.01
C PRO A 226 1.70 3.08 -10.43
N LEU A 227 2.14 2.14 -11.27
CA LEU A 227 2.59 0.79 -10.92
C LEU A 227 3.85 0.78 -10.04
N THR A 228 4.28 1.95 -9.57
CA THR A 228 5.49 2.08 -8.79
C THR A 228 5.18 2.33 -7.35
N ALA A 229 5.62 1.40 -6.58
CA ALA A 229 6.01 1.59 -5.21
C ALA A 229 5.02 1.24 -4.13
N ILE A 230 5.01 0.00 -3.77
CA ILE A 230 5.14 -0.32 -2.36
C ILE A 230 6.29 -1.34 -2.23
N TYR A 231 7.48 -0.96 -2.65
CA TYR A 231 8.70 -1.66 -2.26
C TYR A 231 9.33 -0.90 -1.10
N GLY A 232 8.95 -1.26 0.10
CA GLY A 232 9.69 -0.87 1.29
C GLY A 232 10.94 -1.76 1.43
N HIS A 233 12.02 -1.43 0.71
CA HIS A 233 13.33 -1.95 1.08
C HIS A 233 13.72 -1.36 2.42
N LYS A 234 13.65 -2.16 3.47
CA LYS A 234 14.51 -2.00 4.63
C LYS A 234 15.80 -2.78 4.34
N GLN A 235 16.87 -2.05 4.07
CA GLN A 235 18.22 -2.50 4.43
C GLN A 235 18.43 -2.27 5.91
#